data_abbf2557c21cc251a690928bf3b2f4e4
#
_entry.id   abbf2557c21cc251a690928bf3b2f4e4
#
_cell.length_a   1.000
_cell.length_b   1.000
_cell.length_c   1.000
_cell.angle_alpha   90.00
_cell.angle_beta   90.00
_cell.angle_gamma   90.00
#
_symmetry.space_group_name_H-M   'P 1'
#
loop_
_entity.id
_entity.type
_entity.pdbx_description
1 polymer ?
#
loop_
_entity_poly.entity_id
_entity_poly.type
_entity_poly.pdbx_seq_one_letter_code
_entity_poly.pdbx_strand_id
1 'polypeptide(L)'
;MTDGKIFETFNSLAKKIHFILLTQFGCALSKEDFKKIKKINPKLYTIISKRECKYNSFKVCFELCKSLKKGGLEFIVIKNLEFYKNPNKEILKIHVLYINGECAFDPYSSLQFPIEEIHEIYKGKVYRTFSFDEISSKSFDEFKEEQKSNMINGLL
;
A
#
# COMPACT_ATOMS: atom_id res chain seq x y z
N MET A 1 22.87 5.31 28.80
CA MET A 1 22.18 4.76 27.62
C MET A 1 23.03 5.04 26.39
N THR A 2 23.31 4.04 25.57
CA THR A 2 24.08 4.22 24.33
C THR A 2 23.23 4.97 23.30
N ASP A 3 23.88 5.71 22.40
CA ASP A 3 23.17 6.44 21.34
C ASP A 3 22.29 5.53 20.50
N GLY A 4 22.72 4.27 20.25
CA GLY A 4 21.93 3.27 19.56
C GLY A 4 20.62 2.93 20.26
N LYS A 5 20.61 2.81 21.58
CA LYS A 5 19.39 2.53 22.35
C LYS A 5 18.42 3.71 22.36
N ILE A 6 18.93 4.92 22.41
CA ILE A 6 18.11 6.14 22.32
C ILE A 6 17.43 6.19 20.96
N PHE A 7 18.16 5.93 19.88
CA PHE A 7 17.62 5.93 18.52
C PHE A 7 16.55 4.84 18.33
N GLU A 8 16.78 3.61 18.81
CA GLU A 8 15.81 2.51 18.75
C GLU A 8 14.53 2.85 19.51
N THR A 9 14.64 3.42 20.70
CA THR A 9 13.49 3.83 21.52
C THR A 9 12.69 4.92 20.81
N PHE A 10 13.35 5.92 20.26
CA PHE A 10 12.71 6.99 19.52
C PHE A 10 11.98 6.47 18.28
N ASN A 11 12.62 5.59 17.52
CA ASN A 11 12.04 4.99 16.32
C ASN A 11 10.81 4.13 16.64
N SER A 12 10.87 3.34 17.74
CA SER A 12 9.74 2.55 18.21
C SER A 12 8.56 3.42 18.62
N LEU A 13 8.83 4.52 19.32
CA LEU A 13 7.81 5.49 19.73
C LEU A 13 7.18 6.18 18.52
N ALA A 14 8.01 6.58 17.54
CA ALA A 14 7.53 7.20 16.30
C ALA A 14 6.59 6.27 15.54
N LYS A 15 6.91 4.97 15.46
CA LYS A 15 6.03 3.97 14.83
C LYS A 15 4.70 3.81 15.56
N LYS A 16 4.71 3.82 16.90
CA LYS A 16 3.49 3.73 17.72
C LYS A 16 2.59 4.96 17.51
N ILE A 17 3.17 6.14 17.53
CA ILE A 17 2.43 7.40 17.29
C ILE A 17 1.83 7.39 15.89
N HIS A 18 2.61 7.00 14.89
CA HIS A 18 2.14 6.91 13.51
C HIS A 18 0.95 5.94 13.39
N PHE A 19 1.03 4.77 14.01
CA PHE A 19 -0.07 3.80 14.00
C PHE A 19 -1.32 4.35 14.68
N ILE A 20 -1.18 5.05 15.80
CA ILE A 20 -2.31 5.69 16.49
C ILE A 20 -2.97 6.72 15.57
N LEU A 21 -2.19 7.57 14.91
CA LEU A 21 -2.71 8.56 13.97
C LEU A 21 -3.41 7.89 12.78
N LEU A 22 -2.82 6.83 12.25
CA LEU A 22 -3.39 6.06 11.16
C LEU A 22 -4.77 5.51 11.53
N THR A 23 -4.92 4.90 12.71
CA THR A 23 -6.17 4.29 13.15
C THR A 23 -7.24 5.29 13.55
N GLN A 24 -6.86 6.49 14.03
CA GLN A 24 -7.81 7.52 14.47
C GLN A 24 -8.26 8.45 13.36
N PHE A 25 -7.39 8.78 12.43
CA PHE A 25 -7.61 9.81 11.41
C PHE A 25 -7.53 9.28 9.98
N GLY A 26 -7.43 7.97 9.80
CA GLY A 26 -7.40 7.38 8.47
C GLY A 26 -8.74 7.47 7.76
N CYS A 27 -8.69 7.71 6.45
CA CYS A 27 -9.90 7.79 5.62
C CYS A 27 -10.19 6.50 4.83
N ALA A 28 -9.17 5.78 4.37
CA ALA A 28 -9.35 4.52 3.64
C ALA A 28 -9.59 3.34 4.57
N LEU A 29 -8.91 3.34 5.71
CA LEU A 29 -9.03 2.33 6.75
C LEU A 29 -9.50 3.00 8.03
N SER A 30 -10.68 2.62 8.51
CA SER A 30 -11.24 3.13 9.75
C SER A 30 -10.75 2.33 10.95
N LYS A 31 -11.01 2.84 12.15
CA LYS A 31 -10.75 2.11 13.40
C LYS A 31 -11.44 0.75 13.41
N GLU A 32 -12.68 0.69 12.91
CA GLU A 32 -13.44 -0.55 12.82
C GLU A 32 -12.80 -1.53 11.82
N ASP A 33 -12.25 -1.03 10.72
CA ASP A 33 -11.52 -1.85 9.74
C ASP A 33 -10.30 -2.51 10.38
N PHE A 34 -9.54 -1.77 11.17
CA PHE A 34 -8.39 -2.32 11.89
C PHE A 34 -8.80 -3.39 12.91
N LYS A 35 -9.89 -3.20 13.63
CA LYS A 35 -10.44 -4.22 14.55
C LYS A 35 -10.83 -5.48 13.80
N LYS A 36 -11.48 -5.33 12.65
CA LYS A 36 -11.88 -6.44 11.80
C LYS A 36 -10.69 -7.21 11.27
N ILE A 37 -9.66 -6.52 10.79
CA ILE A 37 -8.42 -7.13 10.30
C ILE A 37 -7.73 -7.90 11.41
N LYS A 38 -7.63 -7.33 12.60
CA LYS A 38 -7.02 -7.99 13.75
C LYS A 38 -7.70 -9.32 14.07
N LYS A 39 -9.02 -9.38 13.92
CA LYS A 39 -9.81 -10.59 14.19
C LYS A 39 -9.70 -11.62 13.06
N ILE A 40 -9.80 -11.19 11.80
CA ILE A 40 -9.87 -12.08 10.64
C ILE A 40 -8.49 -12.50 10.15
N ASN A 41 -7.55 -11.58 10.14
CA ASN A 41 -6.19 -11.79 9.60
C ASN A 41 -5.16 -11.13 10.52
N PRO A 42 -4.88 -11.75 11.68
CA PRO A 42 -3.97 -11.16 12.67
C PRO A 42 -2.55 -10.98 12.16
N LYS A 43 -2.11 -11.80 11.21
CA LYS A 43 -0.79 -11.66 10.58
C LYS A 43 -0.71 -10.37 9.77
N LEU A 44 -1.74 -10.07 9.00
CA LEU A 44 -1.84 -8.82 8.24
C LEU A 44 -1.88 -7.61 9.19
N TYR A 45 -2.66 -7.69 10.24
CA TYR A 45 -2.71 -6.64 11.26
C TYR A 45 -1.32 -6.35 11.84
N THR A 46 -0.56 -7.39 12.15
CA THR A 46 0.79 -7.27 12.69
C THR A 46 1.73 -6.57 11.69
N ILE A 47 1.66 -6.95 10.42
CA ILE A 47 2.49 -6.34 9.36
C ILE A 47 2.19 -4.85 9.25
N ILE A 48 0.92 -4.47 9.21
CA ILE A 48 0.51 -3.07 9.08
C ILE A 48 0.88 -2.27 10.33
N SER A 49 0.59 -2.79 11.52
CA SER A 49 0.86 -2.09 12.78
C SER A 49 2.34 -1.88 13.05
N LYS A 50 3.19 -2.79 12.60
CA LYS A 50 4.65 -2.67 12.71
C LYS A 50 5.30 -1.95 11.53
N ARG A 51 4.53 -1.51 10.54
CA ARG A 51 5.01 -0.87 9.33
C ARG A 51 6.04 -1.73 8.58
N GLU A 52 5.77 -3.03 8.48
CA GLU A 52 6.63 -4.00 7.80
C GLU A 52 6.16 -4.30 6.37
N CYS A 53 5.45 -3.36 5.74
CA CYS A 53 4.86 -3.52 4.42
C CYS A 53 5.80 -3.21 3.26
N LYS A 54 6.99 -2.71 3.52
CA LYS A 54 7.90 -2.11 2.53
C LYS A 54 8.15 -2.98 1.29
N TYR A 55 8.29 -4.29 1.47
CA TYR A 55 8.60 -5.21 0.37
C TYR A 55 7.40 -5.99 -0.14
N ASN A 56 6.25 -5.84 0.50
CA ASN A 56 5.05 -6.62 0.22
C ASN A 56 3.79 -5.77 0.01
N SER A 57 3.96 -4.52 -0.44
CA SER A 57 2.83 -3.58 -0.59
C SER A 57 1.70 -4.13 -1.45
N PHE A 58 2.01 -4.77 -2.55
CA PHE A 58 1.00 -5.38 -3.42
C PHE A 58 0.20 -6.45 -2.69
N LYS A 59 0.89 -7.36 -2.01
CA LYS A 59 0.24 -8.43 -1.25
C LYS A 59 -0.60 -7.87 -0.10
N VAL A 60 -0.10 -6.86 0.60
CA VAL A 60 -0.83 -6.18 1.68
C VAL A 60 -2.12 -5.57 1.16
N CYS A 61 -2.08 -4.85 0.05
CA CYS A 61 -3.26 -4.27 -0.56
C CYS A 61 -4.29 -5.34 -0.95
N PHE A 62 -3.83 -6.41 -1.57
CA PHE A 62 -4.67 -7.54 -1.95
C PHE A 62 -5.34 -8.18 -0.72
N GLU A 63 -4.56 -8.46 0.32
CA GLU A 63 -5.07 -9.06 1.55
C GLU A 63 -6.05 -8.14 2.29
N LEU A 64 -5.81 -6.83 2.29
CA LEU A 64 -6.75 -5.85 2.84
C LEU A 64 -8.10 -5.93 2.15
N CYS A 65 -8.08 -5.91 0.83
CA CYS A 65 -9.30 -5.98 0.03
C CYS A 65 -10.06 -7.28 0.29
N LYS A 66 -9.36 -8.41 0.30
CA LYS A 66 -9.95 -9.73 0.56
C LYS A 66 -10.50 -9.85 1.98
N SER A 67 -9.76 -9.37 2.97
CA SER A 67 -10.15 -9.48 4.38
C SER A 67 -11.34 -8.57 4.72
N LEU A 68 -11.36 -7.36 4.20
CA LEU A 68 -12.43 -6.40 4.46
C LEU A 68 -13.64 -6.59 3.56
N LYS A 69 -13.49 -7.33 2.46
CA LYS A 69 -14.55 -7.55 1.45
C LYS A 69 -15.14 -6.26 0.91
N LYS A 70 -14.28 -5.25 0.75
CA LYS A 70 -14.65 -3.94 0.21
C LYS A 70 -13.43 -3.23 -0.33
N GLY A 71 -13.67 -2.12 -1.04
CA GLY A 71 -12.62 -1.33 -1.63
C GLY A 71 -12.06 -1.97 -2.88
N GLY A 72 -10.81 -1.68 -3.16
CA GLY A 72 -10.15 -2.17 -4.37
C GLY A 72 -8.67 -1.88 -4.35
N LEU A 73 -8.05 -2.13 -5.49
CA LEU A 73 -6.63 -1.89 -5.72
C LEU A 73 -6.47 -0.88 -6.85
N GLU A 74 -5.54 0.04 -6.67
CA GLU A 74 -5.18 1.00 -7.70
C GLU A 74 -3.71 0.85 -8.04
N PHE A 75 -3.43 0.63 -9.32
CA PHE A 75 -2.09 0.49 -9.85
C PHE A 75 -1.65 1.82 -10.46
N ILE A 76 -0.53 2.33 -10.00
CA ILE A 76 0.02 3.61 -10.45
C ILE A 76 1.36 3.33 -11.11
N VAL A 77 1.56 3.92 -12.29
CA VAL A 77 2.85 3.92 -12.97
C VAL A 77 3.60 5.17 -12.57
N ILE A 78 4.72 4.99 -11.90
CA ILE A 78 5.60 6.09 -11.49
C ILE A 78 6.89 6.01 -12.26
N LYS A 79 7.42 7.16 -12.66
CA LYS A 79 8.79 7.25 -13.17
C LYS A 79 9.73 7.10 -11.99
N ASN A 80 10.55 6.06 -12.01
CA ASN A 80 11.45 5.80 -10.90
C ASN A 80 12.63 6.79 -10.89
N LEU A 81 12.92 7.26 -9.69
CA LEU A 81 14.03 8.15 -9.38
C LEU A 81 15.40 7.45 -9.33
N GLU A 82 15.62 6.37 -10.08
CA GLU A 82 17.01 5.94 -10.37
C GLU A 82 17.78 6.96 -11.22
N PHE A 83 17.13 8.09 -11.47
CA PHE A 83 17.68 9.33 -11.99
C PHE A 83 19.06 9.68 -11.41
N TYR A 84 19.30 9.39 -10.14
CA TYR A 84 20.58 9.64 -9.49
C TYR A 84 21.70 8.65 -9.90
N LYS A 85 21.33 7.44 -10.36
CA LYS A 85 22.31 6.43 -10.78
C LYS A 85 22.52 6.43 -12.29
N ASN A 86 21.49 6.77 -13.06
CA ASN A 86 21.56 6.77 -14.51
C ASN A 86 20.51 7.73 -15.09
N PRO A 87 20.84 9.03 -15.26
CA PRO A 87 19.87 10.05 -15.67
C PRO A 87 19.24 9.82 -17.05
N ASN A 88 19.84 8.94 -17.87
CA ASN A 88 19.34 8.64 -19.21
C ASN A 88 18.43 7.42 -19.26
N LYS A 89 18.18 6.76 -18.11
CA LYS A 89 17.36 5.55 -18.06
C LYS A 89 16.06 5.83 -17.31
N GLU A 90 14.97 5.97 -18.07
CA GLU A 90 13.64 6.01 -17.47
C GLU A 90 13.22 4.59 -17.08
N ILE A 91 13.15 4.31 -15.79
CA ILE A 91 12.60 3.06 -15.28
C ILE A 91 11.19 3.35 -14.79
N LEU A 92 10.22 2.70 -15.43
CA LEU A 92 8.83 2.75 -14.98
C LEU A 92 8.66 1.75 -13.85
N LYS A 93 8.13 2.22 -12.73
CA LYS A 93 7.83 1.40 -11.57
C LYS A 93 6.33 1.41 -11.31
N ILE A 94 5.79 0.26 -10.98
CA ILE A 94 4.38 0.14 -10.63
C ILE A 94 4.25 0.11 -9.11
N HIS A 95 3.37 0.97 -8.61
CA HIS A 95 3.04 1.07 -7.21
C HIS A 95 1.57 0.71 -7.01
N VAL A 96 1.26 0.01 -5.93
CA VAL A 96 -0.10 -0.45 -5.66
C VAL A 96 -0.62 0.18 -4.38
N LEU A 97 -1.83 0.72 -4.46
CA LEU A 97 -2.54 1.30 -3.32
C LEU A 97 -3.82 0.50 -3.04
N TYR A 98 -4.21 0.47 -1.78
CA TYR A 98 -5.56 0.06 -1.39
C TYR A 98 -6.47 1.29 -1.44
N ILE A 99 -7.61 1.16 -2.12
CA ILE A 99 -8.58 2.26 -2.21
C ILE A 99 -9.89 1.84 -1.58
N ASN A 100 -10.56 2.80 -0.93
CA ASN A 100 -11.89 2.62 -0.37
C ASN A 100 -12.64 3.95 -0.46
N GLY A 101 -13.69 3.97 -1.28
CA GLY A 101 -14.40 5.20 -1.56
C GLY A 101 -13.48 6.20 -2.27
N GLU A 102 -13.36 7.40 -1.73
CA GLU A 102 -12.54 8.48 -2.28
C GLU A 102 -11.15 8.57 -1.64
N CYS A 103 -10.78 7.55 -0.87
CA CYS A 103 -9.53 7.53 -0.11
C CYS A 103 -8.63 6.38 -0.49
N ALA A 104 -7.33 6.60 -0.37
CA ALA A 104 -6.29 5.61 -0.63
C ALA A 104 -5.44 5.37 0.62
N PHE A 105 -4.93 4.16 0.74
CA PHE A 105 -3.93 3.78 1.73
C PHE A 105 -2.71 3.20 1.02
N ASP A 106 -1.55 3.76 1.33
CA ASP A 106 -0.27 3.28 0.82
C ASP A 106 0.44 2.46 1.90
N PRO A 107 0.52 1.13 1.77
CA PRO A 107 1.21 0.30 2.75
C PRO A 107 2.71 0.61 2.87
N TYR A 108 3.34 1.04 1.78
CA TYR A 108 4.77 1.34 1.76
C TYR A 108 5.13 2.51 2.69
N SER A 109 4.37 3.61 2.59
CA SER A 109 4.58 4.81 3.41
C SER A 109 3.70 4.85 4.65
N SER A 110 2.68 4.00 4.73
CA SER A 110 1.63 4.00 5.75
C SER A 110 0.84 5.30 5.79
N LEU A 111 0.69 5.95 4.64
CA LEU A 111 -0.10 7.18 4.51
C LEU A 111 -1.51 6.87 4.03
N GLN A 112 -2.46 7.66 4.49
CA GLN A 112 -3.82 7.69 3.96
C GLN A 112 -4.11 9.09 3.43
N PHE A 113 -4.75 9.16 2.26
CA PHE A 113 -4.97 10.43 1.58
C PHE A 113 -6.12 10.31 0.58
N PRO A 114 -6.74 11.44 0.15
CA PRO A 114 -7.73 11.43 -0.91
C PRO A 114 -7.14 10.96 -2.24
N ILE A 115 -7.91 10.18 -3.01
CA ILE A 115 -7.48 9.65 -4.31
C ILE A 115 -7.07 10.77 -5.27
N GLU A 116 -7.72 11.92 -5.22
CA GLU A 116 -7.43 13.07 -6.06
C GLU A 116 -6.00 13.61 -5.90
N GLU A 117 -5.33 13.31 -4.78
CA GLU A 117 -3.96 13.75 -4.50
C GLU A 117 -2.88 12.81 -5.07
N ILE A 118 -3.26 11.72 -5.72
CA ILE A 118 -2.31 10.73 -6.22
C ILE A 118 -1.27 11.34 -7.16
N HIS A 119 -1.70 12.18 -8.09
CA HIS A 119 -0.80 12.82 -9.05
C HIS A 119 0.24 13.72 -8.38
N GLU A 120 -0.16 14.45 -7.35
CA GLU A 120 0.74 15.34 -6.62
C GLU A 120 1.74 14.57 -5.78
N ILE A 121 1.27 13.51 -5.09
CA ILE A 121 2.10 12.71 -4.19
C ILE A 121 3.12 11.87 -4.96
N TYR A 122 2.70 11.18 -6.01
CA TYR A 122 3.55 10.21 -6.70
C TYR A 122 4.09 10.69 -8.03
N LYS A 123 3.56 11.78 -8.58
CA LYS A 123 3.88 12.28 -9.93
C LYS A 123 3.73 11.19 -10.99
N GLY A 124 2.75 10.30 -10.77
CA GLY A 124 2.46 9.17 -11.64
C GLY A 124 1.06 9.21 -12.21
N LYS A 125 0.76 8.24 -13.03
CA LYS A 125 -0.57 8.08 -13.64
C LYS A 125 -1.22 6.80 -13.14
N VAL A 126 -2.52 6.85 -12.88
CA VAL A 126 -3.30 5.64 -12.62
C VAL A 126 -3.29 4.78 -13.87
N TYR A 127 -2.84 3.54 -13.72
CA TYR A 127 -2.78 2.58 -14.80
C TYR A 127 -4.08 1.78 -14.87
N ARG A 128 -4.51 1.24 -13.75
CA ARG A 128 -5.70 0.42 -13.66
C ARG A 128 -6.24 0.35 -12.24
N THR A 129 -7.55 0.25 -12.11
CA THR A 129 -8.25 0.11 -10.85
C THR A 129 -9.02 -1.21 -10.85
N PHE A 130 -8.96 -1.95 -9.74
CA PHE A 130 -9.70 -3.20 -9.55
C PHE A 130 -10.60 -3.09 -8.34
N SER A 131 -11.85 -3.51 -8.49
CA SER A 131 -12.77 -3.60 -7.36
C SER A 131 -12.59 -4.93 -6.61
N PHE A 132 -13.14 -4.99 -5.40
CA PHE A 132 -13.19 -6.26 -4.65
C PHE A 132 -13.83 -7.38 -5.47
N ASP A 133 -14.91 -7.09 -6.17
CA ASP A 133 -15.62 -8.10 -6.96
C ASP A 133 -14.74 -8.72 -8.05
N GLU A 134 -13.87 -7.93 -8.66
CA GLU A 134 -12.95 -8.40 -9.70
C GLU A 134 -11.86 -9.32 -9.16
N ILE A 135 -11.49 -9.17 -7.89
CA ILE A 135 -10.40 -9.96 -7.29
C ILE A 135 -10.88 -11.04 -6.32
N SER A 136 -12.17 -11.03 -5.94
CA SER A 136 -12.71 -11.89 -4.87
C SER A 136 -12.56 -13.39 -5.12
N SER A 137 -12.63 -13.82 -6.38
CA SER A 137 -12.53 -15.24 -6.76
C SER A 137 -11.10 -15.70 -7.05
N LYS A 138 -10.11 -14.80 -7.00
CA LYS A 138 -8.73 -15.09 -7.38
C LYS A 138 -7.84 -15.26 -6.16
N SER A 139 -6.84 -16.13 -6.26
CA SER A 139 -5.74 -16.16 -5.31
C SER A 139 -4.76 -15.01 -5.62
N PHE A 140 -3.93 -14.68 -4.66
CA PHE A 140 -2.90 -13.65 -4.89
C PHE A 140 -1.97 -14.03 -6.03
N ASP A 141 -1.54 -15.29 -6.09
CA ASP A 141 -0.63 -15.77 -7.14
C ASP A 141 -1.26 -15.68 -8.54
N GLU A 142 -2.52 -16.09 -8.68
CA GLU A 142 -3.25 -15.95 -9.94
C GLU A 142 -3.35 -14.50 -10.38
N PHE A 143 -3.78 -13.64 -9.47
CA PHE A 143 -3.93 -12.21 -9.74
C PHE A 143 -2.60 -11.57 -10.11
N LYS A 144 -1.54 -11.90 -9.40
CA LYS A 144 -0.19 -11.40 -9.64
C LYS A 144 0.33 -11.79 -11.02
N GLU A 145 0.14 -13.05 -11.41
CA GLU A 145 0.57 -13.54 -12.73
C GLU A 145 -0.22 -12.88 -13.86
N GLU A 146 -1.52 -12.69 -13.70
CA GLU A 146 -2.35 -11.98 -14.66
C GLU A 146 -1.85 -10.54 -14.85
N GLN A 147 -1.51 -9.85 -13.74
CA GLN A 147 -1.03 -8.48 -13.82
C GLN A 147 0.34 -8.40 -14.47
N LYS A 148 1.25 -9.30 -14.19
CA LYS A 148 2.55 -9.36 -14.86
C LYS A 148 2.40 -9.49 -16.37
N SER A 149 1.53 -10.39 -16.81
CA SER A 149 1.26 -10.61 -18.23
C SER A 149 0.68 -9.35 -18.89
N ASN A 150 -0.32 -8.73 -18.25
CA ASN A 150 -0.96 -7.52 -18.75
C ASN A 150 0.00 -6.32 -18.78
N MET A 151 0.88 -6.22 -17.80
CA MET A 151 1.88 -5.14 -17.73
C MET A 151 2.90 -5.24 -18.85
N ILE A 152 3.39 -6.43 -19.15
CA ILE A 152 4.31 -6.66 -20.27
C ILE A 152 3.65 -6.25 -21.58
N ASN A 153 2.36 -6.59 -21.77
CA ASN A 153 1.61 -6.26 -22.98
C ASN A 153 1.18 -4.78 -23.02
N GLY A 154 0.96 -4.13 -21.88
CA GLY A 154 0.47 -2.76 -21.78
C GLY A 154 1.56 -1.69 -21.77
N LEU A 155 2.78 -2.04 -21.36
CA LEU A 155 3.92 -1.10 -21.28
C LEU A 155 4.82 -1.18 -22.52
N LEU A 156 4.64 -2.15 -23.34
CA LEU A 156 5.30 -2.30 -24.62
C LEU A 156 4.43 -1.78 -25.75
#